data_4acb4e124d0105e7c1ed16d795f4e07f
#
_entry.id   4acb4e124d0105e7c1ed16d795f4e07f
#
_cell.length_a   1.000
_cell.length_b   1.000
_cell.length_c   1.000
_cell.angle_alpha   90.00
_cell.angle_beta   90.00
_cell.angle_gamma   90.00
#
_symmetry.space_group_name_H-M   'P 1'
#
loop_
_entity.id
_entity.type
_entity.pdbx_description
1 polymer ?
#
loop_
_entity_poly.entity_id
_entity_poly.type
_entity_poly.pdbx_seq_one_letter_code
_entity_poly.pdbx_strand_id
1 'polypeptide(L)'
;TLSDQELEARLYRPAVPRSSRQLEPDYAWIHQELKRPGVTLQLLWEEYQRRHSEGGEPAYKYTSFCVKYRAWVMSLKRSMRQTHAAGERLFVDYAGQTVPVIDASSGEIRRAQIFVAVLGASNFTYACATATQTTADWVGSIIDALEFCGGVPRLIVPDQPRALIARPDRYEPTVNRLVDEFCDHYDVAVLPARPARPRDKPKVEVGVQVVERWILARLRNRRFFSLPELNAAIAELLTDLNARPFKKLPGCRASAFTALDQQALRPLPATRMPIARFKRARVNIDYHIELDGHYYSVPHRLVRTLVELRVTATTVEILSGNQRVAVHPYSARRGAHTTTAEHMPASHRAHREWTPAKLIAWGERIGAATAGVVRWQMEHRPHPEQGYRACLGLQRLARQFGDARLEAACARALSIRSPTYRSVNSILAAGLDRQQVSAEPTQASLPLHDNVRGPDYYH
;
A
#
# COMPACT_ATOMS: atom_id res chain seq x y z
N THR A 1 26.81 81.42 -50.38
CA THR A 1 25.72 80.98 -49.54
C THR A 1 25.16 79.70 -50.17
N LEU A 2 25.40 78.61 -49.55
CA LEU A 2 24.85 77.31 -49.91
C LEU A 2 23.33 77.35 -49.70
N SER A 3 22.55 76.81 -50.62
CA SER A 3 21.10 76.70 -50.50
C SER A 3 20.77 75.66 -49.38
N ASP A 4 19.59 75.76 -48.75
CA ASP A 4 19.13 74.83 -47.72
C ASP A 4 19.15 73.38 -48.19
N GLN A 5 18.88 73.11 -49.44
CA GLN A 5 18.97 71.79 -50.07
C GLN A 5 20.41 71.23 -50.13
N GLU A 6 21.40 72.07 -50.33
CA GLU A 6 22.82 71.70 -50.36
C GLU A 6 23.36 71.47 -48.96
N LEU A 7 22.81 72.19 -47.98
CA LEU A 7 23.11 72.02 -46.54
C LEU A 7 22.50 70.68 -45.99
N GLU A 8 21.25 70.43 -46.37
CA GLU A 8 20.56 69.17 -46.06
C GLU A 8 21.26 67.92 -46.63
N ALA A 9 21.66 68.04 -47.95
CA ALA A 9 22.39 66.95 -48.58
C ALA A 9 23.81 66.70 -48.04
N ARG A 10 24.42 67.74 -47.41
CA ARG A 10 25.74 67.59 -46.66
C ARG A 10 25.58 67.07 -45.22
N LEU A 11 24.51 67.48 -44.57
CA LEU A 11 24.26 67.10 -43.13
C LEU A 11 23.57 65.75 -43.01
N TYR A 12 22.63 65.41 -43.89
CA TYR A 12 21.93 64.14 -43.93
C TYR A 12 22.34 63.40 -45.20
N ARG A 13 23.46 62.65 -45.11
CA ARG A 13 23.69 61.60 -46.12
C ARG A 13 22.46 60.70 -46.21
N PRO A 14 21.79 60.62 -47.40
CA PRO A 14 20.69 59.65 -47.53
C PRO A 14 21.25 58.31 -47.15
N ALA A 15 20.55 57.62 -46.26
CA ALA A 15 20.91 56.26 -45.87
C ALA A 15 20.84 55.46 -47.20
N VAL A 16 22.00 55.06 -47.72
CA VAL A 16 22.09 54.15 -48.84
C VAL A 16 21.30 52.92 -48.44
N PRO A 17 20.25 52.57 -49.24
CA PRO A 17 19.51 51.34 -48.92
C PRO A 17 20.55 50.21 -48.99
N ARG A 18 20.88 49.63 -47.84
CA ARG A 18 21.70 48.42 -47.76
C ARG A 18 20.88 47.26 -48.34
N SER A 19 20.80 47.21 -49.67
CA SER A 19 20.33 46.05 -50.42
C SER A 19 21.43 44.99 -50.49
N SER A 20 22.01 44.62 -49.35
CA SER A 20 22.73 43.36 -49.30
C SER A 20 21.72 42.29 -48.89
N ARG A 21 21.03 41.70 -49.82
CA ARG A 21 20.33 40.44 -49.62
C ARG A 21 21.36 39.43 -49.20
N GLN A 22 21.50 39.23 -47.90
CA GLN A 22 22.27 38.12 -47.38
C GLN A 22 21.55 36.86 -47.81
N LEU A 23 22.27 35.91 -48.41
CA LEU A 23 21.67 34.67 -48.89
C LEU A 23 21.22 33.84 -47.71
N GLU A 24 19.95 33.48 -47.68
CA GLU A 24 19.39 32.66 -46.59
C GLU A 24 20.03 31.25 -46.63
N PRO A 25 20.53 30.73 -45.46
CA PRO A 25 21.03 29.37 -45.40
C PRO A 25 19.95 28.32 -45.66
N ASP A 26 20.32 27.19 -46.25
CA ASP A 26 19.42 26.05 -46.35
C ASP A 26 19.25 25.38 -44.99
N TYR A 27 18.25 25.86 -44.23
CA TYR A 27 18.00 25.36 -42.89
C TYR A 27 17.54 23.90 -42.87
N ALA A 28 16.93 23.38 -43.94
CA ALA A 28 16.50 21.99 -44.04
C ALA A 28 17.73 21.05 -44.13
N TRP A 29 18.69 21.43 -44.97
CA TRP A 29 19.94 20.73 -45.09
C TRP A 29 20.75 20.78 -43.78
N ILE A 30 20.89 21.96 -43.17
CA ILE A 30 21.55 22.15 -41.88
C ILE A 30 20.92 21.25 -40.82
N HIS A 31 19.60 21.13 -40.78
CA HIS A 31 18.89 20.29 -39.81
C HIS A 31 19.12 18.80 -40.05
N GLN A 32 19.32 18.36 -41.26
CA GLN A 32 19.67 16.97 -41.59
C GLN A 32 21.12 16.65 -41.20
N GLU A 33 22.04 17.52 -41.52
CA GLU A 33 23.47 17.33 -41.20
C GLU A 33 23.76 17.31 -39.72
N LEU A 34 23.07 18.12 -38.92
CA LEU A 34 23.19 18.10 -37.45
C LEU A 34 22.77 16.78 -36.81
N LYS A 35 22.12 15.85 -37.52
CA LYS A 35 21.82 14.51 -37.04
C LYS A 35 23.00 13.55 -37.14
N ARG A 36 24.03 13.92 -37.88
CA ARG A 36 25.27 13.10 -38.05
C ARG A 36 26.17 13.28 -36.83
N PRO A 37 26.80 12.21 -36.35
CA PRO A 37 27.72 12.30 -35.24
C PRO A 37 28.89 13.27 -35.53
N GLY A 38 29.19 14.15 -34.57
CA GLY A 38 30.31 15.10 -34.68
C GLY A 38 30.04 16.38 -35.48
N VAL A 39 28.88 16.51 -36.13
CA VAL A 39 28.51 17.74 -36.86
C VAL A 39 27.96 18.77 -35.89
N THR A 40 28.53 19.98 -35.93
CA THR A 40 28.12 21.10 -35.06
C THR A 40 27.58 22.28 -35.89
N LEU A 41 26.76 23.12 -35.24
CA LEU A 41 26.27 24.36 -35.86
C LEU A 41 27.42 25.27 -36.32
N GLN A 42 28.54 25.27 -35.60
CA GLN A 42 29.71 26.05 -35.95
C GLN A 42 30.36 25.55 -37.23
N LEU A 43 30.56 24.22 -37.37
CA LEU A 43 31.07 23.63 -38.61
C LEU A 43 30.19 23.98 -39.81
N LEU A 44 28.87 23.83 -39.68
CA LEU A 44 27.93 24.13 -40.78
C LEU A 44 27.87 25.63 -41.12
N TRP A 45 28.11 26.48 -40.12
CA TRP A 45 28.25 27.91 -40.38
C TRP A 45 29.55 28.26 -41.12
N GLU A 46 30.68 27.63 -40.79
CA GLU A 46 31.96 27.77 -41.49
C GLU A 46 31.85 27.28 -42.95
N GLU A 47 31.17 26.16 -43.17
CA GLU A 47 30.87 25.66 -44.54
C GLU A 47 29.95 26.60 -45.31
N TYR A 48 28.92 27.15 -44.65
CA TYR A 48 28.06 28.17 -45.23
C TYR A 48 28.87 29.43 -45.61
N GLN A 49 29.74 29.90 -44.72
CA GLN A 49 30.62 31.06 -45.04
C GLN A 49 31.55 30.79 -46.21
N ARG A 50 32.16 29.61 -46.28
CA ARG A 50 33.09 29.24 -47.37
C ARG A 50 32.38 29.23 -48.73
N ARG A 51 31.21 28.67 -48.82
CA ARG A 51 30.39 28.67 -50.06
C ARG A 51 30.00 30.08 -50.53
N HIS A 52 29.85 31.02 -49.60
CA HIS A 52 29.43 32.42 -49.93
C HIS A 52 30.63 33.34 -50.14
N SER A 53 31.80 33.06 -49.57
CA SER A 53 33.03 33.81 -49.87
C SER A 53 33.45 33.66 -51.33
N GLU A 54 33.20 32.49 -51.93
CA GLU A 54 33.48 32.20 -53.34
C GLU A 54 32.51 32.91 -54.30
N GLY A 55 31.28 33.26 -53.81
CA GLY A 55 30.25 33.96 -54.60
C GLY A 55 30.18 35.46 -54.40
N GLY A 56 31.00 36.07 -53.55
CA GLY A 56 31.03 37.55 -53.31
C GLY A 56 29.84 38.11 -52.55
N GLU A 57 28.94 37.31 -52.02
CA GLU A 57 27.75 37.75 -51.27
C GLU A 57 28.00 37.78 -49.75
N PRO A 58 27.40 38.74 -48.99
CA PRO A 58 27.62 38.80 -47.56
C PRO A 58 26.89 37.68 -46.81
N ALA A 59 27.63 36.82 -46.12
CA ALA A 59 27.13 35.74 -45.27
C ALA A 59 26.67 36.26 -43.89
N TYR A 60 25.72 35.57 -43.26
CA TYR A 60 25.33 35.86 -41.88
C TYR A 60 26.46 35.58 -40.87
N LYS A 61 26.60 36.46 -39.89
CA LYS A 61 27.46 36.20 -38.72
C LYS A 61 26.91 35.02 -37.92
N TYR A 62 27.79 34.30 -37.23
CA TYR A 62 27.45 33.10 -36.49
C TYR A 62 26.21 33.25 -35.56
N THR A 63 26.14 34.36 -34.80
CA THR A 63 25.01 34.64 -33.92
C THR A 63 23.69 34.74 -34.69
N SER A 64 23.69 35.48 -35.82
CA SER A 64 22.49 35.65 -36.67
C SER A 64 22.09 34.32 -37.33
N PHE A 65 23.06 33.53 -37.79
CA PHE A 65 22.85 32.22 -38.35
C PHE A 65 22.17 31.28 -37.30
N CYS A 66 22.69 31.23 -36.10
CA CYS A 66 22.08 30.42 -34.99
C CYS A 66 20.68 30.88 -34.60
N VAL A 67 20.43 32.22 -34.56
CA VAL A 67 19.11 32.76 -34.23
C VAL A 67 18.10 32.41 -35.32
N LYS A 68 18.45 32.59 -36.57
CA LYS A 68 17.59 32.26 -37.70
C LYS A 68 17.32 30.77 -37.82
N TYR A 69 18.36 29.93 -37.68
CA TYR A 69 18.18 28.46 -37.62
C TYR A 69 17.22 28.04 -36.50
N ARG A 70 17.40 28.56 -35.27
CA ARG A 70 16.46 28.30 -34.17
C ARG A 70 15.04 28.74 -34.46
N ALA A 71 14.86 29.91 -35.07
CA ALA A 71 13.54 30.42 -35.52
C ALA A 71 12.90 29.46 -36.53
N TRP A 72 13.69 29.00 -37.51
CA TRP A 72 13.23 28.03 -38.52
C TRP A 72 12.87 26.68 -37.88
N VAL A 73 13.68 26.13 -36.97
CA VAL A 73 13.37 24.91 -36.20
C VAL A 73 12.09 25.08 -35.38
N MET A 74 11.89 26.27 -34.80
CA MET A 74 10.63 26.58 -34.08
C MET A 74 9.42 26.56 -35.02
N SER A 75 9.57 27.01 -36.28
CA SER A 75 8.50 26.96 -37.28
C SER A 75 8.14 25.54 -37.72
N LEU A 76 9.11 24.60 -37.66
CA LEU A 76 8.88 23.18 -37.95
C LEU A 76 8.13 22.45 -36.83
N LYS A 77 8.13 23.00 -35.62
CA LYS A 77 7.37 22.42 -34.48
C LYS A 77 5.87 22.59 -34.73
N ARG A 78 5.33 21.76 -35.62
CA ARG A 78 3.87 21.61 -35.76
C ARG A 78 3.38 20.94 -34.48
N SER A 79 2.86 21.72 -33.53
CA SER A 79 2.12 21.15 -32.39
C SER A 79 0.74 20.72 -32.90
N MET A 80 0.47 19.43 -32.89
CA MET A 80 -0.88 18.93 -33.15
C MET A 80 -1.77 19.39 -31.98
N ARG A 81 -2.78 20.22 -32.32
CA ARG A 81 -3.76 20.64 -31.30
C ARG A 81 -4.55 19.41 -30.87
N GLN A 82 -4.29 18.91 -29.65
CA GLN A 82 -5.08 17.85 -29.10
C GLN A 82 -6.36 18.43 -28.51
N THR A 83 -7.49 17.92 -28.93
CA THR A 83 -8.79 18.17 -28.31
C THR A 83 -9.03 17.08 -27.29
N HIS A 84 -9.44 17.45 -26.09
CA HIS A 84 -9.80 16.51 -25.03
C HIS A 84 -11.30 16.67 -24.78
N ALA A 85 -12.03 15.55 -24.79
CA ALA A 85 -13.43 15.56 -24.41
C ALA A 85 -13.57 15.84 -22.90
N ALA A 86 -14.66 16.50 -22.53
CA ALA A 86 -14.97 16.79 -21.15
C ALA A 86 -15.15 15.48 -20.35
N GLY A 87 -14.64 15.43 -19.12
CA GLY A 87 -14.72 14.25 -18.24
C GLY A 87 -13.97 13.02 -18.74
N GLU A 88 -13.17 13.12 -19.83
CA GLU A 88 -12.52 11.95 -20.41
C GLU A 88 -11.22 11.61 -19.67
N ARG A 89 -10.32 12.57 -19.50
CA ARG A 89 -8.94 12.31 -19.06
C ARG A 89 -8.50 13.18 -17.91
N LEU A 90 -7.92 12.55 -16.90
CA LEU A 90 -7.11 13.18 -15.86
C LEU A 90 -5.64 12.80 -16.07
N PHE A 91 -4.81 13.77 -16.35
CA PHE A 91 -3.36 13.60 -16.49
C PHE A 91 -2.72 13.76 -15.11
N VAL A 92 -1.84 12.83 -14.73
CA VAL A 92 -1.20 12.83 -13.40
C VAL A 92 0.31 12.63 -13.52
N ASP A 93 1.07 13.36 -12.69
CA ASP A 93 2.52 13.28 -12.63
C ASP A 93 3.06 13.81 -11.30
N TYR A 94 4.33 13.58 -11.02
CA TYR A 94 5.07 14.26 -9.95
C TYR A 94 5.97 15.34 -10.52
N ALA A 95 5.98 16.51 -9.89
CA ALA A 95 6.91 17.58 -10.22
C ALA A 95 8.35 17.16 -9.94
N GLY A 96 9.29 17.60 -10.78
CA GLY A 96 10.71 17.37 -10.54
C GLY A 96 11.26 18.14 -9.32
N GLN A 97 10.61 19.22 -8.94
CA GLN A 97 10.96 20.02 -7.76
C GLN A 97 10.32 19.44 -6.50
N THR A 98 11.10 19.41 -5.42
CA THR A 98 10.68 18.97 -4.09
C THR A 98 10.66 20.13 -3.10
N VAL A 99 9.86 20.02 -2.05
CA VAL A 99 9.79 21.03 -0.97
C VAL A 99 10.38 20.44 0.31
N PRO A 100 11.33 21.15 0.98
CA PRO A 100 11.86 20.69 2.25
C PRO A 100 10.82 20.84 3.38
N VAL A 101 10.65 19.77 4.16
CA VAL A 101 9.85 19.74 5.39
C VAL A 101 10.76 19.34 6.53
N ILE A 102 10.78 20.14 7.60
CA ILE A 102 11.65 19.98 8.76
C ILE A 102 10.87 19.22 9.83
N ASP A 103 11.40 18.11 10.30
CA ASP A 103 10.83 17.43 11.46
C ASP A 103 11.08 18.26 12.71
N ALA A 104 10.01 18.72 13.37
CA ALA A 104 10.10 19.62 14.52
C ALA A 104 10.80 19.00 15.74
N SER A 105 10.83 17.67 15.83
CA SER A 105 11.41 16.95 16.96
C SER A 105 12.89 16.62 16.77
N SER A 106 13.29 16.26 15.55
CA SER A 106 14.64 15.82 15.22
C SER A 106 15.48 16.85 14.46
N GLY A 107 14.84 17.85 13.84
CA GLY A 107 15.49 18.78 12.92
C GLY A 107 15.83 18.17 11.56
N GLU A 108 15.47 16.91 11.32
CA GLU A 108 15.71 16.22 10.04
C GLU A 108 14.94 16.90 8.90
N ILE A 109 15.63 17.14 7.79
CA ILE A 109 15.01 17.71 6.58
C ILE A 109 14.62 16.58 5.63
N ARG A 110 13.33 16.39 5.43
CA ARG A 110 12.77 15.46 4.45
C ARG A 110 12.26 16.22 3.24
N ARG A 111 12.44 15.66 2.05
CA ARG A 111 12.01 16.29 0.80
C ARG A 111 10.64 15.75 0.38
N ALA A 112 9.60 16.57 0.55
CA ALA A 112 8.26 16.24 0.10
C ALA A 112 8.20 16.24 -1.44
N GLN A 113 7.55 15.23 -2.00
CA GLN A 113 7.27 15.07 -3.42
C GLN A 113 5.98 15.80 -3.76
N ILE A 114 5.87 16.41 -4.92
CA ILE A 114 4.69 17.21 -5.31
C ILE A 114 3.95 16.49 -6.43
N PHE A 115 2.79 15.96 -6.09
CA PHE A 115 1.85 15.36 -7.03
C PHE A 115 1.04 16.45 -7.74
N VAL A 116 0.79 16.27 -9.03
CA VAL A 116 0.01 17.17 -9.88
C VAL A 116 -0.98 16.36 -10.71
N ALA A 117 -2.24 16.81 -10.73
CA ALA A 117 -3.28 16.26 -11.58
C ALA A 117 -3.98 17.37 -12.36
N VAL A 118 -4.25 17.14 -13.65
CA VAL A 118 -4.83 18.14 -14.56
C VAL A 118 -5.91 17.51 -15.43
N LEU A 119 -7.13 18.04 -15.39
CA LEU A 119 -8.21 17.64 -16.30
C LEU A 119 -7.93 18.09 -17.74
N GLY A 120 -8.23 17.21 -18.68
CA GLY A 120 -7.88 17.41 -20.09
C GLY A 120 -8.59 18.58 -20.76
N ALA A 121 -9.89 18.79 -20.54
CA ALA A 121 -10.69 19.81 -21.19
C ALA A 121 -10.52 21.19 -20.53
N SER A 122 -10.79 21.30 -19.22
CA SER A 122 -10.76 22.58 -18.48
C SER A 122 -9.37 23.05 -18.06
N ASN A 123 -8.38 22.17 -18.04
CA ASN A 123 -7.10 22.36 -17.34
C ASN A 123 -7.26 22.63 -15.82
N PHE A 124 -8.37 22.21 -15.22
CA PHE A 124 -8.56 22.29 -13.78
C PHE A 124 -7.48 21.46 -13.10
N THR A 125 -6.79 22.07 -12.15
CA THR A 125 -5.54 21.54 -11.61
C THR A 125 -5.71 21.22 -10.13
N TYR A 126 -5.22 20.04 -9.73
CA TYR A 126 -5.02 19.65 -8.34
C TYR A 126 -3.53 19.42 -8.08
N ALA A 127 -3.08 19.70 -6.87
CA ALA A 127 -1.72 19.39 -6.43
C ALA A 127 -1.70 19.11 -4.92
N CYS A 128 -0.85 18.19 -4.50
CA CYS A 128 -0.58 17.92 -3.09
C CYS A 128 0.87 17.46 -2.89
N ALA A 129 1.32 17.49 -1.63
CA ALA A 129 2.62 16.99 -1.22
C ALA A 129 2.48 15.61 -0.56
N THR A 130 3.37 14.68 -0.91
CA THR A 130 3.51 13.36 -0.31
C THR A 130 4.92 13.15 0.23
N ALA A 131 5.10 12.20 1.15
CA ALA A 131 6.42 11.88 1.69
C ALA A 131 7.31 11.19 0.64
N THR A 132 6.72 10.33 -0.18
CA THR A 132 7.42 9.51 -1.18
C THR A 132 6.59 9.43 -2.48
N GLN A 133 7.04 8.62 -3.43
CA GLN A 133 6.31 8.32 -4.66
C GLN A 133 5.98 6.82 -4.74
N THR A 134 5.61 6.20 -3.62
CA THR A 134 5.18 4.80 -3.62
C THR A 134 3.85 4.62 -4.34
N THR A 135 3.48 3.38 -4.67
CA THR A 135 2.16 3.08 -5.24
C THR A 135 1.02 3.61 -4.35
N ALA A 136 1.18 3.52 -3.03
CA ALA A 136 0.21 4.03 -2.07
C ALA A 136 0.06 5.56 -2.15
N ASP A 137 1.18 6.29 -2.28
CA ASP A 137 1.17 7.75 -2.45
C ASP A 137 0.51 8.15 -3.78
N TRP A 138 0.82 7.44 -4.87
CA TRP A 138 0.19 7.68 -6.16
C TRP A 138 -1.33 7.47 -6.10
N VAL A 139 -1.77 6.30 -5.64
CA VAL A 139 -3.20 5.97 -5.58
C VAL A 139 -3.91 6.91 -4.61
N GLY A 140 -3.32 7.19 -3.44
CA GLY A 140 -3.87 8.15 -2.48
C GLY A 140 -4.06 9.54 -3.05
N SER A 141 -3.03 10.07 -3.73
CA SER A 141 -3.08 11.40 -4.36
C SER A 141 -4.07 11.47 -5.53
N ILE A 142 -4.23 10.38 -6.28
CA ILE A 142 -5.26 10.30 -7.32
C ILE A 142 -6.65 10.33 -6.69
N ILE A 143 -6.89 9.58 -5.63
CA ILE A 143 -8.17 9.58 -4.89
C ILE A 143 -8.48 10.99 -4.38
N ASP A 144 -7.51 11.66 -3.76
CA ASP A 144 -7.66 13.05 -3.30
C ASP A 144 -8.01 14.01 -4.45
N ALA A 145 -7.39 13.81 -5.64
CA ALA A 145 -7.70 14.58 -6.84
C ALA A 145 -9.13 14.34 -7.34
N LEU A 146 -9.61 13.08 -7.31
CA LEU A 146 -10.98 12.74 -7.68
C LEU A 146 -12.00 13.38 -6.72
N GLU A 147 -11.73 13.34 -5.41
CA GLU A 147 -12.55 13.99 -4.38
C GLU A 147 -12.56 15.52 -4.54
N PHE A 148 -11.40 16.13 -4.83
CA PHE A 148 -11.28 17.55 -5.14
C PHE A 148 -12.09 17.96 -6.37
N CYS A 149 -12.12 17.13 -7.41
CA CYS A 149 -12.93 17.33 -8.61
C CYS A 149 -14.41 17.00 -8.38
N GLY A 150 -14.76 16.30 -7.32
CA GLY A 150 -16.14 15.86 -7.04
C GLY A 150 -16.66 14.80 -8.02
N GLY A 151 -15.76 14.06 -8.71
CA GLY A 151 -16.18 13.04 -9.67
C GLY A 151 -15.00 12.28 -10.33
N VAL A 152 -15.35 11.27 -11.10
CA VAL A 152 -14.42 10.32 -11.69
C VAL A 152 -14.38 10.49 -13.22
N PRO A 153 -13.20 10.77 -13.83
CA PRO A 153 -13.01 10.78 -15.28
C PRO A 153 -13.05 9.34 -15.82
N ARG A 154 -13.13 9.20 -17.14
CA ARG A 154 -13.08 7.87 -17.77
C ARG A 154 -11.69 7.25 -17.73
N LEU A 155 -10.64 8.07 -17.72
CA LEU A 155 -9.27 7.63 -17.90
C LEU A 155 -8.30 8.44 -17.04
N ILE A 156 -7.43 7.75 -16.31
CA ILE A 156 -6.25 8.33 -15.65
C ILE A 156 -5.03 8.08 -16.56
N VAL A 157 -4.27 9.13 -16.84
CA VAL A 157 -3.11 9.08 -17.74
C VAL A 157 -1.85 9.47 -16.96
N PRO A 158 -1.15 8.50 -16.34
CA PRO A 158 0.14 8.75 -15.70
C PRO A 158 1.29 8.76 -16.70
N ASP A 159 2.39 9.46 -16.33
CA ASP A 159 3.65 9.38 -17.07
C ASP A 159 4.47 8.17 -16.65
N GLN A 160 4.06 6.97 -17.07
CA GLN A 160 4.75 5.67 -16.87
C GLN A 160 5.55 5.54 -15.55
N PRO A 161 4.99 5.82 -14.39
CA PRO A 161 5.69 5.63 -13.14
C PRO A 161 5.83 4.14 -12.87
N ARG A 162 7.05 3.68 -12.58
CA ARG A 162 7.32 2.29 -12.18
C ARG A 162 6.46 1.84 -10.98
N ALA A 163 6.01 2.79 -10.17
CA ALA A 163 5.15 2.55 -9.03
C ALA A 163 3.74 2.09 -9.41
N LEU A 164 3.18 2.53 -10.54
CA LEU A 164 1.84 2.16 -11.00
C LEU A 164 1.86 0.97 -11.95
N ILE A 165 3.00 0.71 -12.62
CA ILE A 165 3.13 -0.30 -13.67
C ILE A 165 4.15 -1.32 -13.23
N ALA A 166 3.70 -2.56 -12.97
CA ALA A 166 4.58 -3.64 -12.54
C ALA A 166 5.59 -4.08 -13.63
N ARG A 167 5.21 -3.97 -14.90
CA ARG A 167 6.07 -4.20 -16.08
C ARG A 167 5.70 -3.18 -17.15
N PRO A 168 6.56 -2.20 -17.44
CA PRO A 168 6.34 -1.29 -18.54
C PRO A 168 6.56 -2.02 -19.86
N ASP A 169 5.50 -2.56 -20.46
CA ASP A 169 5.47 -3.07 -21.82
C ASP A 169 4.82 -2.04 -22.74
N ARG A 170 5.18 -2.08 -24.02
CA ARG A 170 4.65 -1.16 -25.04
C ARG A 170 3.22 -1.51 -25.43
N TYR A 171 2.84 -2.79 -25.30
CA TYR A 171 1.57 -3.33 -25.80
C TYR A 171 0.63 -3.76 -24.67
N GLU A 172 1.17 -4.34 -23.56
CA GLU A 172 0.38 -4.81 -22.42
C GLU A 172 1.09 -4.48 -21.09
N PRO A 173 0.94 -3.26 -20.56
CA PRO A 173 1.50 -2.91 -19.26
C PRO A 173 0.74 -3.66 -18.14
N THR A 174 1.45 -4.48 -17.38
CA THR A 174 0.89 -5.15 -16.20
C THR A 174 0.77 -4.15 -15.06
N VAL A 175 -0.42 -3.93 -14.57
CA VAL A 175 -0.72 -2.96 -13.50
C VAL A 175 -0.43 -3.58 -12.12
N ASN A 176 -0.15 -2.74 -11.13
CA ASN A 176 0.03 -3.18 -9.74
C ASN A 176 -1.34 -3.50 -9.12
N ARG A 177 -1.43 -4.55 -8.28
CA ARG A 177 -2.69 -5.00 -7.65
C ARG A 177 -3.46 -3.88 -6.92
N LEU A 178 -2.76 -2.95 -6.26
CA LEU A 178 -3.43 -1.81 -5.63
C LEU A 178 -4.08 -0.89 -6.67
N VAL A 179 -3.45 -0.77 -7.86
CA VAL A 179 -4.01 0.01 -8.97
C VAL A 179 -5.21 -0.71 -9.58
N ASP A 180 -5.16 -2.06 -9.68
CA ASP A 180 -6.31 -2.85 -10.14
C ASP A 180 -7.52 -2.66 -9.21
N GLU A 181 -7.31 -2.77 -7.87
CA GLU A 181 -8.36 -2.50 -6.88
C GLU A 181 -8.89 -1.06 -6.98
N PHE A 182 -8.02 -0.08 -7.27
CA PHE A 182 -8.42 1.30 -7.49
C PHE A 182 -9.28 1.43 -8.76
N CYS A 183 -8.86 0.80 -9.86
CA CYS A 183 -9.61 0.82 -11.11
C CYS A 183 -11.01 0.23 -10.95
N ASP A 184 -11.10 -0.91 -10.27
CA ASP A 184 -12.38 -1.60 -10.00
C ASP A 184 -13.29 -0.77 -9.08
N HIS A 185 -12.73 -0.18 -8.01
CA HIS A 185 -13.51 0.58 -7.02
C HIS A 185 -14.09 1.88 -7.60
N TYR A 186 -13.32 2.60 -8.42
CA TYR A 186 -13.72 3.87 -9.05
C TYR A 186 -14.28 3.69 -10.45
N ASP A 187 -14.32 2.47 -10.98
CA ASP A 187 -14.71 2.16 -12.36
C ASP A 187 -13.95 3.03 -13.37
N VAL A 188 -12.64 3.15 -13.24
CA VAL A 188 -11.77 4.00 -14.05
C VAL A 188 -10.62 3.19 -14.65
N ALA A 189 -10.23 3.50 -15.88
CA ALA A 189 -9.06 2.89 -16.50
C ALA A 189 -7.80 3.74 -16.26
N VAL A 190 -6.67 3.08 -15.98
CA VAL A 190 -5.35 3.69 -15.93
C VAL A 190 -4.61 3.32 -17.21
N LEU A 191 -4.36 4.30 -18.07
CA LEU A 191 -3.65 4.12 -19.33
C LEU A 191 -2.37 4.96 -19.33
N PRO A 192 -1.20 4.33 -19.15
CA PRO A 192 0.07 5.05 -19.22
C PRO A 192 0.29 5.67 -20.58
N ALA A 193 0.90 6.85 -20.61
CA ALA A 193 1.31 7.48 -21.85
C ALA A 193 2.35 6.60 -22.58
N ARG A 194 2.29 6.55 -23.90
CA ARG A 194 3.16 5.70 -24.71
C ARG A 194 4.64 6.06 -24.56
N PRO A 195 5.55 5.08 -24.40
CA PRO A 195 6.99 5.34 -24.32
C PRO A 195 7.51 6.09 -25.54
N ALA A 196 8.45 7.01 -25.33
CA ALA A 196 9.15 7.76 -26.39
C ALA A 196 8.28 8.60 -27.35
N ARG A 197 7.03 8.95 -26.95
CA ARG A 197 6.20 9.90 -27.68
C ARG A 197 5.89 11.14 -26.83
N PRO A 198 6.79 12.14 -26.76
CA PRO A 198 6.57 13.36 -25.98
C PRO A 198 5.35 14.17 -26.43
N ARG A 199 4.80 13.87 -27.62
CA ARG A 199 3.60 14.53 -28.15
C ARG A 199 2.30 14.11 -27.44
N ASP A 200 2.31 13.04 -26.68
CA ASP A 200 1.11 12.55 -25.96
C ASP A 200 0.91 13.26 -24.59
N LYS A 201 1.88 14.07 -24.12
CA LYS A 201 1.96 14.62 -22.75
C LYS A 201 1.98 16.14 -22.57
N PRO A 202 1.76 17.00 -23.58
CA PRO A 202 1.98 18.44 -23.40
C PRO A 202 1.11 19.03 -22.28
N LYS A 203 -0.01 18.39 -21.94
CA LYS A 203 -0.94 18.86 -20.89
C LYS A 203 -0.38 18.72 -19.48
N VAL A 204 0.12 17.54 -19.10
CA VAL A 204 0.66 17.34 -17.75
C VAL A 204 1.98 18.07 -17.56
N GLU A 205 2.87 18.08 -18.56
CA GLU A 205 4.12 18.84 -18.52
C GLU A 205 3.87 20.34 -18.31
N VAL A 206 2.91 20.91 -19.04
CA VAL A 206 2.49 22.31 -18.84
C VAL A 206 1.85 22.49 -17.46
N GLY A 207 1.03 21.55 -17.00
CA GLY A 207 0.42 21.55 -15.67
C GLY A 207 1.45 21.56 -14.55
N VAL A 208 2.45 20.69 -14.61
CA VAL A 208 3.58 20.65 -13.68
C VAL A 208 4.32 21.99 -13.67
N GLN A 209 4.70 22.53 -14.83
CA GLN A 209 5.35 23.83 -14.92
C GLN A 209 4.51 24.98 -14.35
N VAL A 210 3.20 24.90 -14.49
CA VAL A 210 2.28 25.90 -13.93
C VAL A 210 2.27 25.80 -12.40
N VAL A 211 2.21 24.60 -11.82
CA VAL A 211 2.29 24.36 -10.38
C VAL A 211 3.65 24.81 -9.84
N GLU A 212 4.74 24.46 -10.49
CA GLU A 212 6.09 24.91 -10.11
C GLU A 212 6.21 26.45 -10.06
N ARG A 213 5.69 27.14 -11.07
CA ARG A 213 5.80 28.61 -11.16
C ARG A 213 4.84 29.36 -10.24
N TRP A 214 3.63 28.85 -10.06
CA TRP A 214 2.56 29.60 -9.37
C TRP A 214 2.27 29.11 -7.95
N ILE A 215 2.72 27.93 -7.58
CA ILE A 215 2.61 27.38 -6.23
C ILE A 215 3.99 27.28 -5.62
N LEU A 216 4.88 26.41 -6.13
CA LEU A 216 6.16 26.12 -5.47
C LEU A 216 7.09 27.34 -5.40
N ALA A 217 7.17 28.12 -6.47
CA ALA A 217 7.97 29.34 -6.48
C ALA A 217 7.48 30.39 -5.45
N ARG A 218 6.18 30.44 -5.16
CA ARG A 218 5.61 31.31 -4.10
C ARG A 218 5.91 30.79 -2.70
N LEU A 219 6.08 29.48 -2.53
CA LEU A 219 6.41 28.84 -1.25
C LEU A 219 7.90 28.79 -0.95
N ARG A 220 8.79 29.17 -1.88
CA ARG A 220 10.26 29.01 -1.80
C ARG A 220 10.91 29.58 -0.53
N ASN A 221 10.32 30.61 0.08
CA ASN A 221 10.84 31.27 1.28
C ASN A 221 10.09 30.86 2.56
N ARG A 222 9.08 29.98 2.46
CA ARG A 222 8.36 29.44 3.63
C ARG A 222 9.06 28.20 4.16
N ARG A 223 9.03 28.03 5.46
CA ARG A 223 9.49 26.81 6.14
C ARG A 223 8.28 26.03 6.61
N PHE A 224 8.33 24.71 6.45
CA PHE A 224 7.25 23.80 6.82
C PHE A 224 7.77 22.75 7.79
N PHE A 225 6.99 22.46 8.81
CA PHE A 225 7.32 21.49 9.85
C PHE A 225 6.48 20.20 9.78
N SER A 226 5.53 20.15 8.86
CA SER A 226 4.74 18.95 8.61
C SER A 226 4.19 18.92 7.18
N LEU A 227 3.86 17.71 6.67
CA LEU A 227 3.17 17.56 5.39
C LEU A 227 1.78 18.20 5.39
N PRO A 228 0.95 18.07 6.44
CA PRO A 228 -0.33 18.77 6.50
C PRO A 228 -0.22 20.29 6.37
N GLU A 229 0.77 20.91 7.03
CA GLU A 229 1.03 22.35 6.91
C GLU A 229 1.37 22.76 5.47
N LEU A 230 2.25 21.97 4.82
CA LEU A 230 2.60 22.22 3.42
C LEU A 230 1.38 22.02 2.51
N ASN A 231 0.58 20.98 2.73
CA ASN A 231 -0.62 20.72 1.94
C ASN A 231 -1.69 21.81 2.11
N ALA A 232 -1.85 22.36 3.30
CA ALA A 232 -2.74 23.51 3.53
C ALA A 232 -2.29 24.74 2.72
N ALA A 233 -0.99 25.03 2.71
CA ALA A 233 -0.42 26.13 1.93
C ALA A 233 -0.55 25.90 0.40
N ILE A 234 -0.40 24.66 -0.07
CA ILE A 234 -0.62 24.30 -1.46
C ILE A 234 -2.10 24.49 -1.84
N ALA A 235 -3.05 24.03 -1.00
CA ALA A 235 -4.48 24.14 -1.24
C ALA A 235 -4.96 25.59 -1.37
N GLU A 236 -4.44 26.51 -0.53
CA GLU A 236 -4.70 27.93 -0.62
C GLU A 236 -4.28 28.50 -1.99
N LEU A 237 -3.03 28.22 -2.39
CA LEU A 237 -2.47 28.70 -3.66
C LEU A 237 -3.11 28.01 -4.88
N LEU A 238 -3.61 26.81 -4.71
CA LEU A 238 -4.33 26.04 -5.75
C LEU A 238 -5.68 26.69 -6.08
N THR A 239 -6.38 27.19 -5.07
CA THR A 239 -7.62 27.96 -5.25
C THR A 239 -7.35 29.21 -6.08
N ASP A 240 -6.31 30.00 -5.74
CA ASP A 240 -5.87 31.17 -6.49
C ASP A 240 -5.48 30.80 -7.95
N LEU A 241 -4.74 29.70 -8.13
CA LEU A 241 -4.34 29.22 -9.46
C LEU A 241 -5.53 28.87 -10.34
N ASN A 242 -6.53 28.18 -9.81
CA ASN A 242 -7.71 27.77 -10.56
C ASN A 242 -8.66 28.95 -10.86
N ALA A 243 -8.68 29.98 -10.04
CA ALA A 243 -9.45 31.22 -10.26
C ALA A 243 -8.74 32.20 -11.22
N ARG A 244 -7.47 31.96 -11.53
CA ARG A 244 -6.67 32.88 -12.35
C ARG A 244 -7.12 32.91 -13.80
N PRO A 245 -7.36 34.11 -14.39
CA PRO A 245 -7.76 34.24 -15.79
C PRO A 245 -6.75 33.61 -16.77
N PHE A 246 -7.27 32.99 -17.82
CA PHE A 246 -6.44 32.51 -18.92
C PHE A 246 -5.82 33.68 -19.71
N LYS A 247 -4.60 33.49 -20.19
CA LYS A 247 -3.93 34.53 -21.05
C LYS A 247 -4.52 34.68 -22.44
N LYS A 248 -5.08 33.57 -23.01
CA LYS A 248 -5.50 33.51 -24.44
C LYS A 248 -6.93 33.05 -24.63
N LEU A 249 -7.62 32.67 -23.58
CA LEU A 249 -8.99 32.14 -23.57
C LEU A 249 -9.82 32.95 -22.57
N PRO A 250 -11.13 33.08 -22.78
CA PRO A 250 -12.01 33.70 -21.79
C PRO A 250 -12.12 32.80 -20.55
N GLY A 251 -12.37 33.43 -19.40
CA GLY A 251 -12.57 32.74 -18.12
C GLY A 251 -11.27 32.24 -17.45
N CYS A 252 -11.45 31.30 -16.55
CA CYS A 252 -10.40 30.68 -15.76
C CYS A 252 -10.57 29.15 -15.72
N ARG A 253 -9.65 28.44 -15.05
CA ARG A 253 -9.74 26.96 -14.91
C ARG A 253 -11.00 26.54 -14.18
N ALA A 254 -11.38 27.24 -13.12
CA ALA A 254 -12.59 26.94 -12.35
C ALA A 254 -13.85 27.15 -13.18
N SER A 255 -13.99 28.25 -13.91
CA SER A 255 -15.14 28.47 -14.79
C SER A 255 -15.22 27.47 -15.95
N ALA A 256 -14.07 27.12 -16.55
CA ALA A 256 -14.01 26.06 -17.56
C ALA A 256 -14.34 24.68 -17.00
N PHE A 257 -13.92 24.38 -15.77
CA PHE A 257 -14.30 23.14 -15.07
C PHE A 257 -15.81 23.04 -14.90
N THR A 258 -16.45 24.07 -14.34
CA THR A 258 -17.90 24.08 -14.13
C THR A 258 -18.67 23.96 -15.45
N ALA A 259 -18.19 24.62 -16.50
CA ALA A 259 -18.86 24.60 -17.80
C ALA A 259 -18.67 23.29 -18.60
N LEU A 260 -17.55 22.59 -18.41
CA LEU A 260 -17.17 21.46 -19.27
C LEU A 260 -17.09 20.14 -18.48
N ASP A 261 -16.11 20.05 -17.55
CA ASP A 261 -15.76 18.74 -16.95
C ASP A 261 -16.73 18.32 -15.84
N GLN A 262 -17.19 19.25 -15.00
CA GLN A 262 -18.01 18.93 -13.82
C GLN A 262 -19.27 18.12 -14.15
N GLN A 263 -19.94 18.44 -15.26
CA GLN A 263 -21.15 17.74 -15.69
C GLN A 263 -20.87 16.41 -16.39
N ALA A 264 -19.64 16.22 -16.87
CA ALA A 264 -19.21 15.05 -17.64
C ALA A 264 -18.49 13.99 -16.78
N LEU A 265 -18.07 14.36 -15.57
CA LEU A 265 -17.50 13.41 -14.61
C LEU A 265 -18.60 12.49 -14.07
N ARG A 266 -18.23 11.21 -13.83
CA ARG A 266 -19.10 10.24 -13.17
C ARG A 266 -19.11 10.49 -11.66
N PRO A 267 -20.18 10.10 -10.95
CA PRO A 267 -20.24 10.27 -9.51
C PRO A 267 -19.14 9.48 -8.80
N LEU A 268 -18.67 9.99 -7.67
CA LEU A 268 -17.78 9.25 -6.77
C LEU A 268 -18.50 8.05 -6.17
N PRO A 269 -17.80 6.94 -5.87
CA PRO A 269 -18.38 5.84 -5.10
C PRO A 269 -18.81 6.32 -3.70
N ALA A 270 -19.78 5.62 -3.10
CA ALA A 270 -20.33 5.97 -1.78
C ALA A 270 -19.30 5.96 -0.65
N THR A 271 -18.23 5.17 -0.80
CA THR A 271 -17.17 5.06 0.19
C THR A 271 -15.81 5.29 -0.46
N ARG A 272 -14.91 5.96 0.26
CA ARG A 272 -13.51 6.10 -0.14
C ARG A 272 -12.81 4.74 -0.08
N MET A 273 -12.04 4.39 -1.11
CA MET A 273 -11.24 3.16 -1.11
C MET A 273 -10.15 3.22 -0.05
N PRO A 274 -10.05 2.23 0.85
CA PRO A 274 -8.93 2.14 1.78
C PRO A 274 -7.66 1.71 1.05
N ILE A 275 -6.57 2.46 1.25
CA ILE A 275 -5.26 2.10 0.70
C ILE A 275 -4.74 0.85 1.39
N ALA A 276 -4.53 -0.21 0.61
CA ALA A 276 -4.01 -1.48 1.08
C ALA A 276 -2.55 -1.68 0.64
N ARG A 277 -1.76 -2.37 1.49
CA ARG A 277 -0.46 -2.92 1.11
C ARG A 277 -0.57 -4.43 1.03
N PHE A 278 0.14 -5.02 0.07
CA PHE A 278 0.14 -6.46 -0.16
C PHE A 278 1.46 -7.06 0.29
N LYS A 279 1.40 -8.15 1.05
CA LYS A 279 2.55 -8.94 1.47
C LYS A 279 2.27 -10.42 1.25
N ARG A 280 3.33 -11.23 1.17
CA ARG A 280 3.21 -12.70 1.23
C ARG A 280 3.83 -13.18 2.52
N ALA A 281 3.19 -14.13 3.17
CA ALA A 281 3.67 -14.75 4.38
C ALA A 281 3.49 -16.27 4.32
N ARG A 282 4.40 -17.00 4.96
CA ARG A 282 4.25 -18.45 5.17
C ARG A 282 3.55 -18.68 6.49
N VAL A 283 2.57 -19.58 6.48
CA VAL A 283 1.88 -19.98 7.71
C VAL A 283 2.80 -20.86 8.55
N ASN A 284 3.04 -20.49 9.80
CA ASN A 284 3.85 -21.22 10.76
C ASN A 284 3.14 -22.50 11.23
N ILE A 285 3.87 -23.37 11.94
CA ILE A 285 3.35 -24.66 12.44
C ILE A 285 2.24 -24.48 13.49
N ASP A 286 2.19 -23.32 14.12
CA ASP A 286 1.18 -22.88 15.08
C ASP A 286 -0.04 -22.21 14.44
N TYR A 287 -0.23 -22.37 13.11
CA TYR A 287 -1.31 -21.78 12.31
C TYR A 287 -1.40 -20.26 12.38
N HIS A 288 -0.28 -19.56 12.63
CA HIS A 288 -0.20 -18.10 12.56
C HIS A 288 0.71 -17.65 11.42
N ILE A 289 0.45 -16.45 10.94
CA ILE A 289 1.38 -15.67 10.11
C ILE A 289 1.91 -14.50 10.91
N GLU A 290 3.12 -14.08 10.62
CA GLU A 290 3.72 -12.88 11.19
C GLU A 290 3.56 -11.70 10.24
N LEU A 291 3.08 -10.58 10.79
CA LEU A 291 3.01 -9.30 10.10
C LEU A 291 3.43 -8.19 11.06
N ASP A 292 4.53 -7.49 10.73
CA ASP A 292 5.06 -6.34 11.49
C ASP A 292 5.34 -6.68 12.98
N GLY A 293 5.65 -7.96 13.25
CA GLY A 293 5.91 -8.48 14.60
C GLY A 293 4.66 -8.89 15.39
N HIS A 294 3.48 -8.83 14.81
CA HIS A 294 2.23 -9.37 15.38
C HIS A 294 1.84 -10.68 14.68
N TYR A 295 1.20 -11.59 15.39
CA TYR A 295 0.83 -12.91 14.89
C TYR A 295 -0.69 -13.02 14.69
N TYR A 296 -1.12 -13.42 13.47
CA TYR A 296 -2.53 -13.58 13.11
C TYR A 296 -2.82 -15.02 12.73
N SER A 297 -3.87 -15.60 13.31
CA SER A 297 -4.22 -16.98 13.02
C SER A 297 -4.91 -17.14 11.67
N VAL A 298 -4.67 -18.27 11.05
CA VAL A 298 -5.34 -18.76 9.84
C VAL A 298 -5.84 -20.17 10.05
N PRO A 299 -6.80 -20.68 9.27
CA PRO A 299 -7.24 -22.07 9.38
C PRO A 299 -6.04 -23.04 9.37
N HIS A 300 -5.96 -23.90 10.37
CA HIS A 300 -4.82 -24.83 10.60
C HIS A 300 -4.46 -25.72 9.41
N ARG A 301 -5.43 -25.95 8.52
CA ARG A 301 -5.19 -26.68 7.24
C ARG A 301 -4.20 -26.00 6.30
N LEU A 302 -3.95 -24.71 6.51
CA LEU A 302 -3.04 -23.90 5.69
C LEU A 302 -1.61 -23.84 6.27
N VAL A 303 -1.31 -24.61 7.33
CA VAL A 303 0.03 -24.69 7.91
C VAL A 303 1.07 -25.02 6.82
N ARG A 304 2.20 -24.27 6.85
CA ARG A 304 3.30 -24.35 5.88
C ARG A 304 2.99 -23.86 4.47
N THR A 305 1.76 -23.42 4.15
CA THR A 305 1.42 -22.84 2.85
C THR A 305 1.82 -21.36 2.80
N LEU A 306 1.98 -20.84 1.59
CA LEU A 306 2.17 -19.42 1.33
C LEU A 306 0.79 -18.77 1.16
N VAL A 307 0.53 -17.68 1.89
CA VAL A 307 -0.70 -16.90 1.82
C VAL A 307 -0.40 -15.47 1.44
N GLU A 308 -1.37 -14.79 0.88
CA GLU A 308 -1.28 -13.36 0.57
C GLU A 308 -2.03 -12.55 1.63
N LEU A 309 -1.46 -11.42 1.99
CA LEU A 309 -1.99 -10.49 2.98
C LEU A 309 -2.38 -9.20 2.28
N ARG A 310 -3.61 -8.77 2.47
CA ARG A 310 -4.10 -7.43 2.15
C ARG A 310 -4.26 -6.66 3.45
N VAL A 311 -3.43 -5.65 3.64
CA VAL A 311 -3.31 -4.92 4.91
C VAL A 311 -3.73 -3.47 4.70
N THR A 312 -4.80 -3.06 5.37
CA THR A 312 -5.24 -1.67 5.46
C THR A 312 -4.81 -1.05 6.78
N ALA A 313 -5.16 0.19 7.05
CA ALA A 313 -4.90 0.83 8.34
C ALA A 313 -5.63 0.14 9.51
N THR A 314 -6.73 -0.55 9.25
CA THR A 314 -7.60 -1.12 10.29
C THR A 314 -7.74 -2.63 10.23
N THR A 315 -7.45 -3.27 9.10
CA THR A 315 -7.71 -4.70 8.88
C THR A 315 -6.57 -5.43 8.23
N VAL A 316 -6.43 -6.71 8.55
CA VAL A 316 -5.56 -7.68 7.89
C VAL A 316 -6.44 -8.77 7.30
N GLU A 317 -6.58 -8.80 5.99
CA GLU A 317 -7.23 -9.86 5.25
C GLU A 317 -6.20 -10.85 4.75
N ILE A 318 -6.45 -12.13 4.92
CA ILE A 318 -5.56 -13.21 4.53
C ILE A 318 -6.25 -14.01 3.42
N LEU A 319 -5.54 -14.15 2.29
CA LEU A 319 -6.07 -14.82 1.10
C LEU A 319 -5.20 -16.06 0.76
N SER A 320 -5.86 -17.12 0.34
CA SER A 320 -5.24 -18.33 -0.18
C SER A 320 -5.91 -18.66 -1.52
N GLY A 321 -5.14 -18.65 -2.63
CA GLY A 321 -5.68 -18.86 -3.98
C GLY A 321 -6.79 -17.86 -4.33
N ASN A 322 -6.61 -16.57 -4.07
CA ASN A 322 -7.57 -15.47 -4.24
C ASN A 322 -8.86 -15.56 -3.38
N GLN A 323 -8.99 -16.57 -2.54
CA GLN A 323 -10.11 -16.68 -1.60
C GLN A 323 -9.71 -16.12 -0.22
N ARG A 324 -10.56 -15.28 0.37
CA ARG A 324 -10.38 -14.76 1.72
C ARG A 324 -10.62 -15.86 2.74
N VAL A 325 -9.58 -16.24 3.49
CA VAL A 325 -9.60 -17.35 4.46
C VAL A 325 -9.64 -16.86 5.91
N ALA A 326 -9.22 -15.61 6.16
CA ALA A 326 -9.31 -14.98 7.48
C ALA A 326 -9.33 -13.45 7.36
N VAL A 327 -9.93 -12.78 8.36
CA VAL A 327 -9.90 -11.32 8.56
C VAL A 327 -9.65 -11.04 10.03
N HIS A 328 -8.74 -10.12 10.29
CA HIS A 328 -8.41 -9.68 11.65
C HIS A 328 -8.32 -8.15 11.71
N PRO A 329 -8.62 -7.54 12.86
CA PRO A 329 -8.25 -6.14 13.09
C PRO A 329 -6.72 -6.01 13.09
N TYR A 330 -6.20 -4.96 12.43
CA TYR A 330 -4.78 -4.66 12.44
C TYR A 330 -4.31 -4.29 13.84
N SER A 331 -3.19 -4.82 14.27
CA SER A 331 -2.58 -4.54 15.56
C SER A 331 -1.10 -4.23 15.44
N ALA A 332 -0.66 -3.11 16.01
CA ALA A 332 0.74 -2.71 16.09
C ALA A 332 1.50 -3.34 17.27
N ARG A 333 0.84 -4.16 18.11
CA ARG A 333 1.45 -4.78 19.30
C ARG A 333 2.38 -5.91 18.89
N ARG A 334 3.68 -5.69 18.98
CA ARG A 334 4.69 -6.71 18.68
C ARG A 334 4.67 -7.84 19.70
N GLY A 335 4.88 -9.08 19.24
CA GLY A 335 4.90 -10.29 20.07
C GLY A 335 3.53 -10.79 20.52
N ALA A 336 2.45 -10.03 20.24
CA ALA A 336 1.10 -10.44 20.59
C ALA A 336 0.44 -11.26 19.46
N HIS A 337 -0.61 -12.02 19.83
CA HIS A 337 -1.34 -12.91 18.95
C HIS A 337 -2.81 -12.49 18.85
N THR A 338 -3.35 -12.46 17.66
CA THR A 338 -4.80 -12.39 17.40
C THR A 338 -5.24 -13.74 16.85
N THR A 339 -5.94 -14.51 17.67
CA THR A 339 -6.29 -15.91 17.37
C THR A 339 -7.80 -16.09 17.36
N THR A 340 -8.31 -16.59 16.23
CA THR A 340 -9.71 -17.00 16.06
C THR A 340 -9.86 -18.48 16.39
N ALA A 341 -10.84 -18.85 17.22
CA ALA A 341 -10.99 -20.21 17.73
C ALA A 341 -11.25 -21.25 16.61
N GLU A 342 -11.96 -20.87 15.56
CA GLU A 342 -12.28 -21.70 14.40
C GLU A 342 -11.06 -22.07 13.57
N HIS A 343 -9.98 -21.31 13.68
CA HIS A 343 -8.71 -21.58 13.01
C HIS A 343 -7.92 -22.72 13.66
N MET A 344 -8.20 -23.01 14.92
CA MET A 344 -7.49 -24.04 15.68
C MET A 344 -7.92 -25.46 15.30
N PRO A 345 -7.00 -26.44 15.32
CA PRO A 345 -7.39 -27.87 15.35
C PRO A 345 -8.34 -28.16 16.50
N ALA A 346 -9.22 -29.13 16.34
CA ALA A 346 -10.18 -29.52 17.37
C ALA A 346 -9.50 -29.87 18.73
N SER A 347 -8.32 -30.50 18.67
CA SER A 347 -7.52 -30.79 19.85
C SER A 347 -7.03 -29.56 20.60
N HIS A 348 -6.54 -28.53 19.88
CA HIS A 348 -6.06 -27.29 20.49
C HIS A 348 -7.21 -26.44 21.02
N ARG A 349 -8.36 -26.44 20.32
CA ARG A 349 -9.58 -25.76 20.78
C ARG A 349 -10.10 -26.36 22.08
N ALA A 350 -10.19 -27.68 22.12
CA ALA A 350 -10.56 -28.40 23.34
C ALA A 350 -9.59 -28.07 24.49
N HIS A 351 -8.28 -28.05 24.22
CA HIS A 351 -7.27 -27.73 25.26
C HIS A 351 -7.42 -26.29 25.79
N ARG A 352 -7.77 -25.32 24.95
CA ARG A 352 -7.97 -23.91 25.35
C ARG A 352 -9.29 -23.68 26.10
N GLU A 353 -10.32 -24.47 25.81
CA GLU A 353 -11.61 -24.42 26.50
C GLU A 353 -11.58 -25.08 27.89
N TRP A 354 -10.63 -25.98 28.12
CA TRP A 354 -10.51 -26.72 29.35
C TRP A 354 -9.56 -26.04 30.34
N THR A 355 -10.16 -25.33 31.29
CA THR A 355 -9.43 -24.84 32.48
C THR A 355 -9.62 -25.82 33.60
N PRO A 356 -8.69 -25.87 34.60
CA PRO A 356 -8.88 -26.71 35.81
C PRO A 356 -10.26 -26.52 36.45
N ALA A 357 -10.71 -25.26 36.55
CA ALA A 357 -12.01 -24.93 37.14
C ALA A 357 -13.19 -25.54 36.35
N LYS A 358 -13.16 -25.52 35.01
CA LYS A 358 -14.21 -26.10 34.15
C LYS A 358 -14.25 -27.63 34.24
N LEU A 359 -13.08 -28.27 34.34
CA LEU A 359 -12.99 -29.73 34.51
C LEU A 359 -13.51 -30.17 35.89
N ILE A 360 -13.18 -29.44 36.95
CA ILE A 360 -13.70 -29.68 38.31
C ILE A 360 -15.22 -29.48 38.32
N ALA A 361 -15.72 -28.36 37.79
CA ALA A 361 -17.15 -28.09 37.69
C ALA A 361 -17.91 -29.15 36.85
N TRP A 362 -17.28 -29.70 35.79
CA TRP A 362 -17.80 -30.84 35.06
C TRP A 362 -17.89 -32.09 35.96
N GLY A 363 -16.84 -32.39 36.75
CA GLY A 363 -16.85 -33.51 37.68
C GLY A 363 -17.95 -33.37 38.73
N GLU A 364 -18.13 -32.15 39.28
CA GLU A 364 -19.17 -31.82 40.27
C GLU A 364 -20.59 -32.05 39.78
N ARG A 365 -20.84 -31.78 38.46
CA ARG A 365 -22.17 -32.06 37.85
C ARG A 365 -22.48 -33.56 37.79
N ILE A 366 -21.47 -34.42 37.69
CA ILE A 366 -21.66 -35.87 37.68
C ILE A 366 -21.83 -36.39 39.08
N GLY A 367 -20.91 -36.01 39.99
CA GLY A 367 -20.97 -36.39 41.38
C GLY A 367 -19.67 -36.07 42.12
N ALA A 368 -19.73 -36.19 43.48
CA ALA A 368 -18.64 -35.83 44.35
C ALA A 368 -17.39 -36.71 44.15
N ALA A 369 -17.57 -38.01 43.83
CA ALA A 369 -16.45 -38.91 43.62
C ALA A 369 -15.74 -38.62 42.30
N THR A 370 -16.47 -38.30 41.23
CA THR A 370 -15.89 -37.90 39.98
C THR A 370 -15.12 -36.59 40.10
N ALA A 371 -15.67 -35.58 40.81
CA ALA A 371 -14.97 -34.37 41.16
C ALA A 371 -13.68 -34.63 41.97
N GLY A 372 -13.73 -35.55 42.94
CA GLY A 372 -12.57 -35.96 43.73
C GLY A 372 -11.46 -36.57 42.87
N VAL A 373 -11.78 -37.43 41.91
CA VAL A 373 -10.81 -38.01 40.96
C VAL A 373 -10.24 -36.93 40.07
N VAL A 374 -11.06 -36.00 39.56
CA VAL A 374 -10.61 -34.86 38.70
C VAL A 374 -9.65 -33.97 39.48
N ARG A 375 -9.99 -33.54 40.70
CA ARG A 375 -9.10 -32.73 41.55
C ARG A 375 -7.78 -33.45 41.80
N TRP A 376 -7.82 -34.73 42.17
CA TRP A 376 -6.62 -35.51 42.39
C TRP A 376 -5.71 -35.55 41.16
N GLN A 377 -6.26 -35.72 39.95
CA GLN A 377 -5.49 -35.71 38.70
C GLN A 377 -4.82 -34.35 38.44
N MET A 378 -5.41 -33.24 38.92
CA MET A 378 -4.85 -31.91 38.76
C MET A 378 -3.76 -31.60 39.80
N GLU A 379 -3.95 -32.03 41.04
CA GLU A 379 -3.09 -31.71 42.21
C GLU A 379 -1.83 -32.57 42.29
N HIS A 380 -1.91 -33.84 41.88
CA HIS A 380 -0.80 -34.79 41.95
C HIS A 380 0.11 -34.83 40.73
N ARG A 381 0.08 -33.78 39.93
CA ARG A 381 0.99 -33.57 38.77
C ARG A 381 1.80 -32.31 38.98
N PRO A 382 3.07 -32.26 38.48
CA PRO A 382 3.88 -31.04 38.52
C PRO A 382 3.21 -29.81 37.89
N HIS A 383 2.36 -30.04 36.87
CA HIS A 383 1.55 -29.00 36.25
C HIS A 383 0.12 -29.51 35.98
N PRO A 384 -0.93 -28.73 36.27
CA PRO A 384 -2.34 -29.13 36.06
C PRO A 384 -2.66 -29.63 34.65
N GLU A 385 -2.03 -29.08 33.63
CA GLU A 385 -2.22 -29.50 32.26
C GLU A 385 -1.85 -30.96 31.98
N GLN A 386 -0.94 -31.54 32.78
CA GLN A 386 -0.61 -32.95 32.64
C GLN A 386 -1.75 -33.86 33.07
N GLY A 387 -2.66 -33.36 33.94
CA GLY A 387 -3.89 -34.03 34.32
C GLY A 387 -5.00 -33.99 33.27
N TYR A 388 -4.96 -33.02 32.32
CA TYR A 388 -6.04 -32.80 31.34
C TYR A 388 -6.34 -34.03 30.48
N ARG A 389 -5.31 -34.75 30.02
CA ARG A 389 -5.51 -35.98 29.21
C ARG A 389 -6.26 -37.08 30.01
N ALA A 390 -6.00 -37.22 31.28
CA ALA A 390 -6.70 -38.16 32.16
C ALA A 390 -8.18 -37.73 32.32
N CYS A 391 -8.43 -36.45 32.56
CA CYS A 391 -9.77 -35.90 32.71
C CYS A 391 -10.61 -35.98 31.42
N LEU A 392 -9.98 -35.71 30.25
CA LEU A 392 -10.64 -35.93 28.93
C LEU A 392 -10.95 -37.42 28.71
N GLY A 393 -10.09 -38.33 29.22
CA GLY A 393 -10.36 -39.74 29.25
C GLY A 393 -11.60 -40.09 30.09
N LEU A 394 -11.73 -39.50 31.29
CA LEU A 394 -12.91 -39.67 32.14
C LEU A 394 -14.20 -39.20 31.47
N GLN A 395 -14.16 -38.06 30.73
CA GLN A 395 -15.30 -37.61 29.95
C GLN A 395 -15.73 -38.58 28.84
N ARG A 396 -14.74 -39.22 28.18
CA ARG A 396 -15.04 -40.27 27.22
C ARG A 396 -15.73 -41.47 27.89
N LEU A 397 -15.25 -41.85 29.07
CA LEU A 397 -15.89 -42.91 29.83
C LEU A 397 -17.31 -42.54 30.28
N ALA A 398 -17.56 -41.29 30.68
CA ALA A 398 -18.91 -40.80 30.97
C ALA A 398 -19.86 -40.97 29.78
N ARG A 399 -19.42 -40.58 28.57
CA ARG A 399 -20.20 -40.76 27.34
C ARG A 399 -20.46 -42.22 26.98
N GLN A 400 -19.51 -43.10 27.26
CA GLN A 400 -19.58 -44.53 26.94
C GLN A 400 -20.41 -45.34 27.92
N PHE A 401 -20.25 -45.08 29.22
CA PHE A 401 -20.83 -45.92 30.27
C PHE A 401 -21.97 -45.20 31.03
N GLY A 402 -22.13 -43.91 30.87
CA GLY A 402 -23.10 -43.06 31.57
C GLY A 402 -22.54 -42.50 32.88
N ASP A 403 -23.12 -41.35 33.28
CA ASP A 403 -22.63 -40.56 34.43
C ASP A 403 -22.73 -41.34 35.77
N ALA A 404 -23.82 -42.04 35.98
CA ALA A 404 -24.03 -42.81 37.23
C ALA A 404 -22.99 -43.92 37.41
N ARG A 405 -22.64 -44.63 36.33
CA ARG A 405 -21.60 -45.68 36.37
C ARG A 405 -20.21 -45.08 36.58
N LEU A 406 -19.93 -43.95 35.95
CA LEU A 406 -18.67 -43.25 36.14
C LEU A 406 -18.52 -42.81 37.60
N GLU A 407 -19.56 -42.26 38.22
CA GLU A 407 -19.55 -41.84 39.61
C GLU A 407 -19.27 -43.02 40.55
N ALA A 408 -19.96 -44.14 40.33
CA ALA A 408 -19.72 -45.36 41.13
C ALA A 408 -18.28 -45.91 40.97
N ALA A 409 -17.75 -45.89 39.74
CA ALA A 409 -16.38 -46.32 39.47
C ALA A 409 -15.35 -45.37 40.10
N CYS A 410 -15.59 -44.05 40.03
CA CYS A 410 -14.76 -43.06 40.70
C CYS A 410 -14.78 -43.21 42.22
N ALA A 411 -15.94 -43.45 42.82
CA ALA A 411 -16.07 -43.72 44.26
C ALA A 411 -15.25 -44.94 44.68
N ARG A 412 -15.32 -46.03 43.90
CA ARG A 412 -14.51 -47.22 44.13
C ARG A 412 -13.01 -46.97 43.96
N ALA A 413 -12.61 -46.20 42.91
CA ALA A 413 -11.21 -45.83 42.68
C ALA A 413 -10.64 -45.02 43.84
N LEU A 414 -11.44 -44.12 44.44
CA LEU A 414 -11.07 -43.36 45.63
C LEU A 414 -10.93 -44.24 46.85
N SER A 415 -11.87 -45.17 47.08
CA SER A 415 -11.84 -46.09 48.26
C SER A 415 -10.61 -46.99 48.25
N ILE A 416 -10.16 -47.45 47.05
CA ILE A 416 -8.93 -48.27 46.95
C ILE A 416 -7.65 -47.40 46.81
N ARG A 417 -7.75 -46.08 47.05
CA ARG A 417 -6.65 -45.12 46.97
C ARG A 417 -5.90 -45.12 45.64
N SER A 418 -6.59 -45.42 44.54
CA SER A 418 -6.04 -45.43 43.19
C SER A 418 -6.92 -44.60 42.20
N PRO A 419 -7.05 -43.28 42.42
CA PRO A 419 -7.90 -42.39 41.60
C PRO A 419 -7.28 -42.07 40.24
N THR A 420 -6.84 -43.10 39.52
CA THR A 420 -6.23 -42.95 38.21
C THR A 420 -7.22 -43.27 37.09
N TYR A 421 -7.02 -42.66 35.91
CA TYR A 421 -7.81 -42.99 34.70
C TYR A 421 -7.80 -44.52 34.43
N ARG A 422 -6.63 -45.16 34.56
CA ARG A 422 -6.49 -46.62 34.35
C ARG A 422 -7.38 -47.41 35.28
N SER A 423 -7.39 -47.06 36.56
CA SER A 423 -8.21 -47.75 37.58
C SER A 423 -9.69 -47.58 37.29
N VAL A 424 -10.14 -46.33 37.01
CA VAL A 424 -11.55 -46.06 36.67
C VAL A 424 -11.98 -46.82 35.42
N ASN A 425 -11.17 -46.81 34.38
CA ASN A 425 -11.45 -47.55 33.13
C ASN A 425 -11.52 -49.07 33.35
N SER A 426 -10.60 -49.62 34.16
CA SER A 426 -10.59 -51.04 34.51
C SER A 426 -11.81 -51.44 35.32
N ILE A 427 -12.22 -50.63 36.30
CA ILE A 427 -13.43 -50.85 37.10
C ILE A 427 -14.67 -50.86 36.24
N LEU A 428 -14.82 -49.92 35.30
CA LEU A 428 -15.95 -49.85 34.36
C LEU A 428 -15.97 -51.00 33.37
N ALA A 429 -14.81 -51.34 32.82
CA ALA A 429 -14.71 -52.47 31.85
C ALA A 429 -15.02 -53.81 32.49
N ALA A 430 -14.60 -54.04 33.71
CA ALA A 430 -14.87 -55.26 34.47
C ALA A 430 -16.24 -55.27 35.18
N GLY A 431 -17.02 -54.15 35.08
CA GLY A 431 -18.35 -54.06 35.70
C GLY A 431 -18.32 -54.04 37.23
N LEU A 432 -17.17 -53.76 37.82
CA LEU A 432 -16.98 -53.72 39.27
C LEU A 432 -17.69 -52.55 39.94
N ASP A 433 -18.04 -51.53 39.17
CA ASP A 433 -18.85 -50.37 39.60
C ASP A 433 -20.27 -50.76 40.03
N ARG A 434 -20.76 -51.96 39.62
CA ARG A 434 -22.09 -52.48 39.95
C ARG A 434 -22.11 -53.38 41.18
N GLN A 435 -20.93 -53.76 41.70
CA GLN A 435 -20.79 -54.59 42.88
C GLN A 435 -20.66 -53.72 44.13
N GLN A 436 -21.41 -54.02 45.14
CA GLN A 436 -21.18 -53.37 46.45
C GLN A 436 -19.75 -53.59 46.93
N VAL A 437 -19.08 -52.55 47.42
CA VAL A 437 -17.80 -52.70 48.09
C VAL A 437 -18.10 -53.37 49.39
N SER A 438 -17.83 -54.69 49.53
CA SER A 438 -17.82 -55.36 50.80
C SER A 438 -16.78 -54.65 51.66
N ALA A 439 -17.20 -54.18 52.85
CA ALA A 439 -16.21 -53.69 53.82
C ALA A 439 -15.20 -54.83 54.05
N GLU A 440 -13.92 -54.55 53.82
CA GLU A 440 -12.90 -55.51 54.15
C GLU A 440 -13.10 -55.92 55.58
N PRO A 441 -13.06 -57.22 55.88
CA PRO A 441 -13.05 -57.66 57.27
C PRO A 441 -11.84 -57.00 57.95
N THR A 442 -12.11 -56.25 59.01
CA THR A 442 -11.07 -55.73 59.90
C THR A 442 -10.09 -56.85 60.09
N GLN A 443 -8.84 -56.70 59.71
CA GLN A 443 -7.79 -57.67 59.83
C GLN A 443 -7.77 -58.07 61.31
N ALA A 444 -8.26 -59.27 61.57
CA ALA A 444 -8.23 -59.79 62.93
C ALA A 444 -6.76 -59.77 63.38
N SER A 445 -6.52 -59.21 64.58
CA SER A 445 -5.20 -59.22 65.17
C SER A 445 -4.68 -60.65 65.09
N LEU A 446 -3.56 -60.86 64.39
CA LEU A 446 -2.89 -62.13 64.37
C LEU A 446 -2.71 -62.61 65.80
N PRO A 447 -3.08 -63.87 66.17
CA PRO A 447 -2.85 -64.38 67.51
C PRO A 447 -1.36 -64.27 67.80
N LEU A 448 -1.05 -63.73 68.98
CA LEU A 448 0.31 -63.70 69.52
C LEU A 448 0.81 -65.18 69.63
N HIS A 449 1.74 -65.54 68.80
CA HIS A 449 2.40 -66.81 68.78
C HIS A 449 3.76 -66.64 69.48
N ASP A 450 4.11 -67.48 70.42
CA ASP A 450 5.36 -67.43 71.20
C ASP A 450 6.65 -67.45 70.37
N ASN A 451 6.56 -67.59 69.10
CA ASN A 451 7.67 -67.61 68.15
C ASN A 451 7.88 -66.28 67.35
N VAL A 452 7.14 -65.20 67.70
CA VAL A 452 7.35 -63.86 67.11
C VAL A 452 8.43 -63.19 67.94
N ARG A 453 9.65 -63.21 67.41
CA ARG A 453 10.83 -62.52 67.96
C ARG A 453 10.66 -61.03 67.76
N GLY A 454 10.56 -60.29 68.88
CA GLY A 454 10.45 -58.80 68.81
C GLY A 454 11.72 -58.12 68.29
N PRO A 455 11.65 -56.80 68.01
CA PRO A 455 12.78 -56.03 67.46
C PRO A 455 14.06 -56.10 68.32
N ASP A 456 13.95 -56.46 69.62
CA ASP A 456 15.09 -56.53 70.56
C ASP A 456 15.88 -57.87 70.50
N TYR A 457 15.55 -58.76 69.56
CA TYR A 457 16.24 -60.03 69.41
C TYR A 457 17.51 -59.93 68.50
N TYR A 458 17.68 -58.87 67.77
CA TYR A 458 18.80 -58.64 66.88
C TYR A 458 19.68 -57.50 67.41
N HIS A 459 20.49 -57.76 68.41
CA HIS A 459 21.66 -56.98 68.81
C HIS A 459 22.92 -57.69 68.40
#